data_3b29c53d8a12b89dfa9be5e61724b9d0
#
_entry.id   3b29c53d8a12b89dfa9be5e61724b9d0
#
_cell.length_a   1.000
_cell.length_b   1.000
_cell.length_c   1.000
_cell.angle_alpha   90.00
_cell.angle_beta   90.00
_cell.angle_gamma   90.00
#
_symmetry.space_group_name_H-M   'P 1'
#
loop_
_entity.id
_entity.type
_entity.pdbx_description
1 polymer ?
#
loop_
_entity_poly.entity_id
_entity_poly.type
_entity_poly.pdbx_seq_one_letter_code
_entity_poly.pdbx_strand_id
1 'polypeptide(L)'
;QVQQELIESFNKSIPFFPKENDITSIDFWRETLVNYNGNRNSIYAIDQTWKNIITPIEKSILIANNEPTELPQIMKYMAEKVVTGYVYDRNDISHSRIRSSEILIAQLQKQIKAAYNEYLAKVLGGDKNASYFIDPRKVLTDIKTSQNVQNFESINPLEELSFLTRITPVGIGGIPNLDAMPEIARNIHNSYFGNIDPLESPEGPNIGIQQHLT
;
A
#
# COMPACT_ATOMS: atom_id res chain seq x y z
N GLN A 1 30.60 -7.33 3.08
CA GLN A 1 30.98 -6.13 2.34
C GLN A 1 29.82 -5.11 2.34
N VAL A 2 28.65 -5.46 1.86
CA VAL A 2 27.45 -4.59 1.86
C VAL A 2 27.02 -4.13 3.26
N GLN A 3 27.11 -4.98 4.28
CA GLN A 3 26.82 -4.60 5.66
C GLN A 3 27.83 -3.59 6.22
N GLN A 4 29.09 -3.70 5.88
CA GLN A 4 30.11 -2.73 6.30
C GLN A 4 29.91 -1.37 5.64
N GLU A 5 29.59 -1.34 4.34
CA GLU A 5 29.27 -0.11 3.62
C GLU A 5 28.02 0.59 4.17
N LEU A 6 27.01 -0.19 4.57
CA LEU A 6 25.80 0.33 5.24
C LEU A 6 26.12 0.92 6.62
N ILE A 7 26.95 0.25 7.43
CA ILE A 7 27.39 0.74 8.74
C ILE A 7 28.24 2.01 8.59
N GLU A 8 29.14 2.05 7.61
CA GLU A 8 29.95 3.25 7.34
C GLU A 8 29.10 4.43 6.85
N SER A 9 28.13 4.17 5.97
CA SER A 9 27.16 5.17 5.50
C SER A 9 26.31 5.69 6.66
N PHE A 10 25.84 4.80 7.52
CA PHE A 10 25.08 5.17 8.72
C PHE A 10 25.93 5.99 9.69
N ASN A 11 27.16 5.57 9.98
CA ASN A 11 28.08 6.30 10.84
C ASN A 11 28.45 7.69 10.30
N LYS A 12 28.53 7.86 8.97
CA LYS A 12 28.73 9.17 8.35
C LYS A 12 27.52 10.08 8.49
N SER A 13 26.33 9.53 8.64
CA SER A 13 25.10 10.32 8.84
C SER A 13 24.84 10.69 10.30
N ILE A 14 25.47 10.02 11.28
CA ILE A 14 25.30 10.30 12.73
C ILE A 14 25.48 11.79 13.10
N PRO A 15 26.43 12.56 12.55
CA PRO A 15 26.57 13.96 12.88
C PRO A 15 25.36 14.83 12.54
N PHE A 16 24.49 14.34 11.65
CA PHE A 16 23.26 15.02 11.23
C PHE A 16 22.04 14.61 12.05
N PHE A 17 22.20 13.61 12.93
CA PHE A 17 21.12 13.20 13.81
C PHE A 17 21.11 14.05 15.09
N PRO A 18 19.94 14.43 15.57
CA PRO A 18 19.79 15.17 16.81
C PRO A 18 20.24 14.33 18.01
N LYS A 19 20.57 15.01 19.11
CA LYS A 19 20.95 14.35 20.37
C LYS A 19 19.81 13.48 20.89
N GLU A 20 20.13 12.43 21.64
CA GLU A 20 19.19 11.41 22.11
C GLU A 20 17.87 11.94 22.71
N ASN A 21 17.92 13.08 23.41
CA ASN A 21 16.72 13.68 24.03
C ASN A 21 15.75 14.31 23.02
N ASP A 22 16.20 14.62 21.82
CA ASP A 22 15.39 15.28 20.81
C ASP A 22 14.71 14.27 19.89
N ILE A 23 15.28 13.07 19.76
CA ILE A 23 14.77 12.00 18.87
C ILE A 23 13.40 11.49 19.33
N THR A 24 13.09 11.56 20.61
CA THR A 24 11.81 11.13 21.18
C THR A 24 10.71 12.16 21.08
N SER A 25 11.03 13.41 20.75
CA SER A 25 10.06 14.50 20.64
C SER A 25 9.44 14.56 19.23
N ILE A 26 8.12 14.41 19.16
CA ILE A 26 7.36 14.61 17.92
C ILE A 26 7.50 16.03 17.41
N ASP A 27 7.56 17.02 18.29
CA ASP A 27 7.65 18.43 17.93
C ASP A 27 9.02 18.75 17.33
N PHE A 28 10.09 18.13 17.82
CA PHE A 28 11.43 18.23 17.21
C PHE A 28 11.41 17.74 15.74
N TRP A 29 10.82 16.60 15.46
CA TRP A 29 10.72 16.09 14.09
C TRP A 29 9.84 16.96 13.20
N ARG A 30 8.77 17.53 13.74
CA ARG A 30 7.93 18.49 13.01
C ARG A 30 8.71 19.73 12.60
N GLU A 31 9.45 20.33 13.53
CA GLU A 31 10.27 21.52 13.27
C GLU A 31 11.39 21.24 12.26
N THR A 32 12.05 20.09 12.39
CA THR A 32 13.11 19.66 11.46
C THR A 32 12.57 19.49 10.04
N LEU A 33 11.41 18.86 9.88
CA LEU A 33 10.75 18.68 8.58
C LEU A 33 10.28 20.02 7.97
N VAL A 34 9.81 20.95 8.81
CA VAL A 34 9.43 22.30 8.36
C VAL A 34 10.64 23.08 7.88
N ASN A 35 11.73 23.03 8.65
CA ASN A 35 12.96 23.73 8.30
C ASN A 35 13.57 23.16 7.00
N TYR A 36 13.43 21.86 6.78
CA TYR A 36 13.89 21.21 5.55
C TYR A 36 13.04 21.59 4.32
N ASN A 37 11.73 21.67 4.47
CA ASN A 37 10.80 21.94 3.35
C ASN A 37 10.36 23.42 3.22
N GLY A 38 10.70 24.28 4.18
CA GLY A 38 10.44 25.72 4.13
C GLY A 38 8.95 26.13 4.22
N ASN A 39 8.03 25.20 4.48
CA ASN A 39 6.60 25.49 4.45
C ASN A 39 5.86 24.94 5.69
N ARG A 40 5.32 25.86 6.53
CA ARG A 40 4.54 25.49 7.73
C ARG A 40 3.27 24.69 7.44
N ASN A 41 2.70 24.81 6.25
CA ASN A 41 1.55 24.00 5.84
C ASN A 41 1.90 22.51 5.68
N SER A 42 3.19 22.20 5.57
CA SER A 42 3.69 20.82 5.50
C SER A 42 3.46 20.04 6.80
N ILE A 43 3.46 20.71 7.98
CA ILE A 43 3.23 20.04 9.27
C ILE A 43 1.83 19.44 9.31
N TYR A 44 0.82 20.24 8.96
CA TYR A 44 -0.56 19.77 8.96
C TYR A 44 -0.76 18.63 7.97
N ALA A 45 -0.16 18.72 6.78
CA ALA A 45 -0.20 17.68 5.78
C ALA A 45 0.48 16.38 6.27
N ILE A 46 1.61 16.49 6.95
CA ILE A 46 2.33 15.35 7.54
C ILE A 46 1.50 14.70 8.65
N ASP A 47 0.94 15.48 9.57
CA ASP A 47 0.10 14.96 10.64
C ASP A 47 -1.15 14.26 10.11
N GLN A 48 -1.79 14.81 9.09
CA GLN A 48 -2.93 14.16 8.43
C GLN A 48 -2.52 12.90 7.68
N THR A 49 -1.38 12.91 7.02
CA THR A 49 -0.85 11.73 6.33
C THR A 49 -0.53 10.63 7.33
N TRP A 50 0.11 10.95 8.44
CA TRP A 50 0.46 9.98 9.48
C TRP A 50 -0.75 9.36 10.16
N LYS A 51 -1.80 10.16 10.42
CA LYS A 51 -3.05 9.65 10.99
C LYS A 51 -3.82 8.74 10.05
N ASN A 52 -3.69 8.98 8.73
CA ASN A 52 -4.47 8.30 7.71
C ASN A 52 -3.67 7.28 6.89
N ILE A 53 -2.38 7.05 7.23
CA ILE A 53 -1.53 6.12 6.49
C ILE A 53 -2.00 4.67 6.66
N ILE A 54 -2.57 4.37 7.83
CA ILE A 54 -3.13 3.06 8.15
C ILE A 54 -4.64 3.16 8.03
N THR A 55 -5.20 2.37 7.13
CA THR A 55 -6.65 2.32 6.95
C THR A 55 -7.33 1.66 8.15
N PRO A 56 -8.63 1.94 8.42
CA PRO A 56 -9.36 1.26 9.49
C PRO A 56 -9.36 -0.26 9.38
N ILE A 57 -9.35 -0.78 8.15
CA ILE A 57 -9.31 -2.23 7.88
C ILE A 57 -7.93 -2.78 8.25
N GLU A 58 -6.86 -2.14 7.84
CA GLU A 58 -5.49 -2.52 8.23
C GLU A 58 -5.30 -2.47 9.73
N LYS A 59 -5.85 -1.44 10.39
CA LYS A 59 -5.82 -1.34 11.85
C LYS A 59 -6.51 -2.52 12.53
N SER A 60 -7.67 -2.95 12.02
CA SER A 60 -8.37 -4.11 12.57
C SER A 60 -7.59 -5.42 12.40
N ILE A 61 -6.87 -5.57 11.28
CA ILE A 61 -6.01 -6.73 11.02
C ILE A 61 -4.78 -6.73 11.95
N LEU A 62 -4.12 -5.58 12.14
CA LEU A 62 -3.00 -5.45 13.06
C LEU A 62 -3.41 -5.80 14.50
N ILE A 63 -4.58 -5.33 14.94
CA ILE A 63 -5.14 -5.68 16.26
C ILE A 63 -5.38 -7.19 16.37
N ALA A 64 -5.96 -7.81 15.35
CA ALA A 64 -6.23 -9.25 15.34
C ALA A 64 -4.95 -10.09 15.42
N ASN A 65 -3.85 -9.59 14.88
CA ASN A 65 -2.54 -10.24 14.92
C ASN A 65 -1.68 -9.84 16.13
N ASN A 66 -2.22 -9.06 17.07
CA ASN A 66 -1.47 -8.49 18.22
C ASN A 66 -0.25 -7.64 17.80
N GLU A 67 -0.33 -6.99 16.65
CA GLU A 67 0.71 -6.11 16.12
C GLU A 67 0.42 -4.63 16.45
N PRO A 68 1.48 -3.79 16.49
CA PRO A 68 1.31 -2.36 16.79
C PRO A 68 0.45 -1.67 15.73
N THR A 69 -0.39 -0.74 16.18
CA THR A 69 -1.33 0.00 15.32
C THR A 69 -0.95 1.45 15.11
N GLU A 70 0.01 1.96 15.85
CA GLU A 70 0.48 3.34 15.76
C GLU A 70 1.73 3.41 14.87
N LEU A 71 1.78 4.36 13.95
CA LEU A 71 2.86 4.46 12.97
C LEU A 71 4.27 4.43 13.58
N PRO A 72 4.58 5.17 14.68
CA PRO A 72 5.92 5.12 15.28
C PRO A 72 6.27 3.73 15.81
N GLN A 73 5.30 3.04 16.40
CA GLN A 73 5.48 1.69 16.92
C GLN A 73 5.65 0.66 15.80
N ILE A 74 4.91 0.82 14.70
CA ILE A 74 5.07 -0.01 13.50
C ILE A 74 6.46 0.20 12.90
N MET A 75 6.91 1.44 12.77
CA MET A 75 8.25 1.73 12.24
C MET A 75 9.35 1.10 13.13
N LYS A 76 9.21 1.19 14.45
CA LYS A 76 10.12 0.52 15.39
C LYS A 76 10.09 -0.99 15.19
N TYR A 77 8.91 -1.58 15.15
CA TYR A 77 8.71 -3.02 14.93
C TYR A 77 9.35 -3.48 13.61
N MET A 78 9.13 -2.74 12.53
CA MET A 78 9.75 -3.03 11.23
C MET A 78 11.29 -2.94 11.29
N ALA A 79 11.84 -1.91 11.96
CA ALA A 79 13.27 -1.76 12.13
C ALA A 79 13.87 -2.93 12.95
N GLU A 80 13.22 -3.35 14.02
CA GLU A 80 13.62 -4.52 14.81
C GLU A 80 13.61 -5.80 13.98
N LYS A 81 12.60 -6.00 13.13
CA LYS A 81 12.53 -7.16 12.22
C LYS A 81 13.68 -7.15 11.20
N VAL A 82 14.00 -6.00 10.63
CA VAL A 82 15.13 -5.87 9.69
C VAL A 82 16.46 -6.18 10.41
N VAL A 83 16.67 -5.64 11.61
CA VAL A 83 17.91 -5.85 12.37
C VAL A 83 18.07 -7.32 12.79
N THR A 84 16.97 -7.99 13.15
CA THR A 84 16.98 -9.42 13.51
C THR A 84 17.12 -10.36 12.31
N GLY A 85 17.21 -9.82 11.09
CA GLY A 85 17.36 -10.62 9.87
C GLY A 85 16.10 -11.39 9.49
N TYR A 86 14.93 -10.91 9.90
CA TYR A 86 13.66 -11.50 9.50
C TYR A 86 13.52 -11.46 7.97
N VAL A 87 13.52 -12.62 7.35
CA VAL A 87 13.29 -12.78 5.92
C VAL A 87 11.80 -13.03 5.70
N TYR A 88 11.15 -12.09 5.05
CA TYR A 88 9.76 -12.21 4.64
C TYR A 88 9.68 -12.98 3.31
N ASP A 89 9.00 -14.11 3.31
CA ASP A 89 8.68 -14.82 2.07
C ASP A 89 7.41 -14.21 1.45
N ARG A 90 7.58 -13.59 0.28
CA ARG A 90 6.48 -12.94 -0.45
C ARG A 90 5.45 -13.91 -0.98
N ASN A 91 5.84 -15.17 -1.18
CA ASN A 91 4.97 -16.18 -1.73
C ASN A 91 4.16 -16.91 -0.64
N ASP A 92 4.49 -16.69 0.63
CA ASP A 92 3.71 -17.25 1.73
C ASP A 92 2.38 -16.48 1.87
N ILE A 93 1.27 -17.16 1.54
CA ILE A 93 -0.07 -16.57 1.62
C ILE A 93 -0.56 -16.33 3.05
N SER A 94 0.08 -16.89 4.07
CA SER A 94 -0.26 -16.61 5.47
C SER A 94 -0.12 -15.12 5.82
N HIS A 95 0.72 -14.39 5.09
CA HIS A 95 0.95 -12.96 5.22
C HIS A 95 0.20 -12.12 4.17
N SER A 96 -0.67 -12.75 3.37
CA SER A 96 -1.42 -12.12 2.31
C SER A 96 -2.92 -12.11 2.60
N ARG A 97 -3.66 -11.22 1.95
CA ARG A 97 -5.12 -11.19 2.04
C ARG A 97 -5.76 -10.84 0.71
N ILE A 98 -6.94 -11.34 0.47
CA ILE A 98 -7.72 -11.00 -0.71
C ILE A 98 -8.42 -9.67 -0.46
N ARG A 99 -8.23 -8.71 -1.38
CA ARG A 99 -8.86 -7.39 -1.36
C ARG A 99 -9.98 -7.36 -2.40
N SER A 100 -11.17 -7.79 -2.06
CA SER A 100 -12.32 -7.80 -2.99
C SER A 100 -13.03 -6.44 -3.04
N SER A 101 -13.66 -6.03 -1.94
CA SER A 101 -14.44 -4.80 -1.85
C SER A 101 -13.60 -3.53 -1.66
N GLU A 102 -12.36 -3.67 -1.20
CA GLU A 102 -11.49 -2.54 -0.90
C GLU A 102 -11.06 -1.76 -2.15
N ILE A 103 -11.09 -2.37 -3.33
CA ILE A 103 -10.76 -1.70 -4.60
C ILE A 103 -11.71 -0.52 -4.83
N LEU A 104 -13.02 -0.73 -4.64
CA LEU A 104 -14.02 0.32 -4.79
C LEU A 104 -13.80 1.44 -3.77
N ILE A 105 -13.57 1.09 -2.51
CA ILE A 105 -13.32 2.04 -1.43
C ILE A 105 -12.04 2.85 -1.70
N ALA A 106 -10.97 2.19 -2.14
CA ALA A 106 -9.70 2.85 -2.45
C ALA A 106 -9.84 3.84 -3.62
N GLN A 107 -10.58 3.50 -4.67
CA GLN A 107 -10.85 4.41 -5.79
C GLN A 107 -11.68 5.61 -5.35
N LEU A 108 -12.71 5.38 -4.53
CA LEU A 108 -13.52 6.45 -3.98
C LEU A 108 -12.69 7.39 -3.09
N GLN A 109 -11.86 6.84 -2.20
CA GLN A 109 -10.95 7.63 -1.35
C GLN A 109 -9.97 8.45 -2.18
N LYS A 110 -9.43 7.89 -3.25
CA LYS A 110 -8.52 8.59 -4.18
C LYS A 110 -9.22 9.82 -4.79
N GLN A 111 -10.46 9.67 -5.25
CA GLN A 111 -11.24 10.78 -5.83
C GLN A 111 -11.61 11.83 -4.78
N ILE A 112 -12.02 11.42 -3.58
CA ILE A 112 -12.30 12.33 -2.45
C ILE A 112 -11.05 13.14 -2.11
N LYS A 113 -9.90 12.48 -1.98
CA LYS A 113 -8.63 13.14 -1.66
C LYS A 113 -8.20 14.13 -2.75
N ALA A 114 -8.35 13.77 -4.02
CA ALA A 114 -8.04 14.64 -5.13
C ALA A 114 -8.94 15.90 -5.14
N ALA A 115 -10.25 15.72 -5.01
CA ALA A 115 -11.21 16.81 -4.94
C ALA A 115 -11.00 17.72 -3.72
N TYR A 116 -10.65 17.16 -2.57
CA TYR A 116 -10.32 17.92 -1.36
C TYR A 116 -9.05 18.76 -1.53
N ASN A 117 -8.01 18.20 -2.12
CA ASN A 117 -6.77 18.92 -2.38
C ASN A 117 -6.99 20.08 -3.38
N GLU A 118 -7.81 19.87 -4.41
CA GLU A 118 -8.21 20.92 -5.34
C GLU A 118 -8.99 22.04 -4.65
N TYR A 119 -9.93 21.67 -3.78
CA TYR A 119 -10.68 22.62 -2.96
C TYR A 119 -9.76 23.45 -2.07
N LEU A 120 -8.83 22.80 -1.35
CA LEU A 120 -7.86 23.48 -0.52
C LEU A 120 -6.98 24.45 -1.31
N ALA A 121 -6.53 24.06 -2.50
CA ALA A 121 -5.73 24.92 -3.37
C ALA A 121 -6.51 26.20 -3.77
N LYS A 122 -7.80 26.06 -4.09
CA LYS A 122 -8.67 27.21 -4.41
C LYS A 122 -8.88 28.13 -3.21
N VAL A 123 -9.18 27.57 -2.03
CA VAL A 123 -9.37 28.34 -0.78
C VAL A 123 -8.08 29.09 -0.40
N LEU A 124 -6.94 28.42 -0.47
CA LEU A 124 -5.64 29.04 -0.18
C LEU A 124 -5.26 30.09 -1.23
N GLY A 125 -5.73 29.94 -2.46
CA GLY A 125 -5.62 30.95 -3.53
C GLY A 125 -6.55 32.15 -3.38
N GLY A 126 -7.40 32.19 -2.33
CA GLY A 126 -8.30 33.31 -2.03
C GLY A 126 -9.66 33.23 -2.75
N ASP A 127 -10.01 32.14 -3.37
CA ASP A 127 -11.33 31.94 -3.96
C ASP A 127 -12.40 31.72 -2.89
N LYS A 128 -13.24 32.75 -2.68
CA LYS A 128 -14.34 32.71 -1.70
C LYS A 128 -15.50 31.81 -2.11
N ASN A 129 -15.57 31.44 -3.38
CA ASN A 129 -16.64 30.60 -3.94
C ASN A 129 -16.17 29.18 -4.20
N ALA A 130 -15.01 28.77 -3.64
CA ALA A 130 -14.52 27.43 -3.78
C ALA A 130 -15.56 26.41 -3.31
N SER A 131 -15.88 25.46 -4.16
CA SER A 131 -16.81 24.37 -3.87
C SER A 131 -16.11 23.03 -3.97
N TYR A 132 -16.59 22.09 -3.16
CA TYR A 132 -16.13 20.72 -3.17
C TYR A 132 -17.06 19.89 -4.06
N PHE A 133 -16.52 19.23 -5.07
CA PHE A 133 -17.30 18.42 -5.99
C PHE A 133 -16.59 17.10 -6.31
N ILE A 134 -17.33 16.01 -6.23
CA ILE A 134 -16.88 14.68 -6.66
C ILE A 134 -17.74 14.28 -7.85
N ASP A 135 -17.10 14.00 -8.98
CA ASP A 135 -17.80 13.49 -10.15
C ASP A 135 -17.96 11.96 -10.08
N PRO A 136 -19.20 11.46 -9.89
CA PRO A 136 -19.42 10.01 -9.83
C PRO A 136 -19.07 9.29 -11.13
N ARG A 137 -19.14 9.98 -12.27
CA ARG A 137 -18.77 9.39 -13.58
C ARG A 137 -17.28 9.10 -13.65
N LYS A 138 -16.46 9.98 -13.07
CA LYS A 138 -15.02 9.79 -12.99
C LYS A 138 -14.66 8.58 -12.12
N VAL A 139 -15.34 8.42 -10.98
CA VAL A 139 -15.18 7.24 -10.13
C VAL A 139 -15.47 5.95 -10.90
N LEU A 140 -16.61 5.91 -11.61
CA LEU A 140 -16.98 4.75 -12.42
C LEU A 140 -16.00 4.49 -13.58
N THR A 141 -15.51 5.55 -14.22
CA THR A 141 -14.51 5.41 -15.28
C THR A 141 -13.20 4.85 -14.73
N ASP A 142 -12.71 5.36 -13.61
CA ASP A 142 -11.48 4.89 -12.98
C ASP A 142 -11.59 3.41 -12.54
N ILE A 143 -12.78 2.99 -12.10
CA ILE A 143 -13.02 1.58 -11.80
C ILE A 143 -12.96 0.74 -13.07
N LYS A 144 -13.69 1.14 -14.12
CA LYS A 144 -13.76 0.41 -15.40
C LYS A 144 -12.40 0.29 -16.10
N THR A 145 -11.54 1.29 -15.95
CA THR A 145 -10.20 1.31 -16.55
C THR A 145 -9.13 0.71 -15.66
N SER A 146 -9.50 0.25 -14.47
CA SER A 146 -8.56 -0.44 -13.57
C SER A 146 -8.09 -1.75 -14.18
N GLN A 147 -6.80 -2.05 -14.05
CA GLN A 147 -6.21 -3.31 -14.50
C GLN A 147 -6.82 -4.56 -13.84
N ASN A 148 -7.49 -4.38 -12.71
CA ASN A 148 -8.12 -5.47 -11.95
C ASN A 148 -9.58 -5.70 -12.35
N VAL A 149 -10.11 -4.93 -13.30
CA VAL A 149 -11.47 -5.10 -13.81
C VAL A 149 -11.40 -5.78 -15.17
N GLN A 150 -12.07 -6.89 -15.28
CA GLN A 150 -12.22 -7.64 -16.53
C GLN A 150 -13.68 -7.65 -16.95
N ASN A 151 -13.92 -7.65 -18.26
CA ASN A 151 -15.27 -7.87 -18.77
C ASN A 151 -15.70 -9.30 -18.45
N PHE A 152 -16.88 -9.40 -17.88
CA PHE A 152 -17.48 -10.68 -17.59
C PHE A 152 -18.17 -11.21 -18.84
N GLU A 153 -17.64 -12.29 -19.41
CA GLU A 153 -18.22 -13.00 -20.53
C GLU A 153 -18.67 -14.38 -20.02
N SER A 154 -19.99 -14.57 -19.89
CA SER A 154 -20.54 -15.84 -19.46
C SER A 154 -20.83 -16.69 -20.71
N ILE A 155 -19.89 -17.56 -21.08
CA ILE A 155 -20.06 -18.55 -22.16
C ILE A 155 -20.68 -19.81 -21.58
N ASN A 156 -20.19 -20.24 -20.43
CA ASN A 156 -20.71 -21.39 -19.71
C ASN A 156 -20.55 -21.27 -18.19
N PRO A 157 -21.30 -22.02 -17.37
CA PRO A 157 -21.24 -21.92 -15.91
C PRO A 157 -19.87 -22.23 -15.29
N LEU A 158 -19.05 -23.06 -15.91
CA LEU A 158 -17.70 -23.39 -15.42
C LEU A 158 -16.75 -22.19 -15.61
N GLU A 159 -16.85 -21.53 -16.75
CA GLU A 159 -16.08 -20.33 -17.02
C GLU A 159 -16.47 -19.19 -16.08
N GLU A 160 -17.77 -19.05 -15.81
CA GLU A 160 -18.28 -18.10 -14.82
C GLU A 160 -17.68 -18.36 -13.42
N LEU A 161 -17.61 -19.62 -13.00
CA LEU A 161 -16.98 -20.01 -11.74
C LEU A 161 -15.48 -19.68 -11.72
N SER A 162 -14.77 -20.01 -12.79
CA SER A 162 -13.34 -19.68 -12.94
C SER A 162 -13.08 -18.17 -12.84
N PHE A 163 -13.94 -17.33 -13.44
CA PHE A 163 -13.85 -15.88 -13.28
C PHE A 163 -14.05 -15.42 -11.84
N LEU A 164 -14.98 -16.01 -11.11
CA LEU A 164 -15.30 -15.64 -9.73
C LEU A 164 -14.20 -16.05 -8.73
N THR A 165 -13.46 -17.12 -9.02
CA THR A 165 -12.37 -17.61 -8.17
C THR A 165 -11.01 -16.99 -8.50
N ARG A 166 -10.93 -16.23 -9.61
CA ARG A 166 -9.68 -15.62 -10.06
C ARG A 166 -9.15 -14.57 -9.12
N ILE A 167 -7.87 -14.68 -8.79
CA ILE A 167 -7.12 -13.71 -7.97
C ILE A 167 -5.83 -13.32 -8.67
N THR A 168 -5.25 -12.18 -8.27
CA THR A 168 -3.97 -11.70 -8.78
C THR A 168 -3.20 -10.94 -7.69
N PRO A 169 -1.87 -11.10 -7.61
CA PRO A 169 -1.04 -10.28 -6.71
C PRO A 169 -0.84 -8.85 -7.20
N VAL A 170 -1.31 -8.52 -8.41
CA VAL A 170 -1.16 -7.19 -9.01
C VAL A 170 -2.33 -6.28 -8.60
N GLY A 171 -2.04 -5.05 -8.23
CA GLY A 171 -3.04 -4.03 -7.92
C GLY A 171 -2.80 -3.29 -6.60
N ILE A 172 -3.85 -2.67 -6.09
CA ILE A 172 -3.78 -1.84 -4.89
C ILE A 172 -3.36 -2.67 -3.67
N GLY A 173 -2.23 -2.27 -3.05
CA GLY A 173 -1.66 -2.95 -1.90
C GLY A 173 -0.84 -4.21 -2.23
N GLY A 174 -0.69 -4.52 -3.52
CA GLY A 174 0.18 -5.56 -4.05
C GLY A 174 1.26 -5.00 -4.97
N ILE A 175 1.59 -5.73 -6.02
CA ILE A 175 2.56 -5.32 -7.04
C ILE A 175 1.89 -4.29 -7.96
N PRO A 176 2.52 -3.13 -8.26
CA PRO A 176 1.85 -2.04 -8.97
C PRO A 176 1.50 -2.36 -10.42
N ASN A 177 2.31 -3.16 -11.10
CA ASN A 177 2.07 -3.57 -12.48
C ASN A 177 2.75 -4.92 -12.79
N LEU A 178 2.40 -5.52 -13.92
CA LEU A 178 2.93 -6.80 -14.38
C LEU A 178 4.44 -6.77 -14.60
N ASP A 179 4.97 -5.68 -15.13
CA ASP A 179 6.39 -5.54 -15.47
C ASP A 179 7.27 -5.44 -14.23
N ALA A 180 6.70 -4.98 -13.11
CA ALA A 180 7.39 -4.88 -11.83
C ALA A 180 7.42 -6.21 -11.05
N MET A 181 6.78 -7.26 -11.55
CA MET A 181 6.71 -8.55 -10.86
C MET A 181 8.00 -9.35 -11.07
N PRO A 182 8.79 -9.59 -10.01
CA PRO A 182 9.98 -10.41 -10.10
C PRO A 182 9.61 -11.87 -10.40
N GLU A 183 10.48 -12.57 -11.13
CA GLU A 183 10.27 -13.96 -11.51
C GLU A 183 10.01 -14.87 -10.29
N ILE A 184 10.74 -14.63 -9.21
CA ILE A 184 10.60 -15.40 -7.96
C ILE A 184 9.20 -15.31 -7.35
N ALA A 185 8.47 -14.19 -7.56
CA ALA A 185 7.11 -14.01 -7.05
C ALA A 185 6.04 -14.76 -7.88
N ARG A 186 6.46 -15.41 -8.97
CA ARG A 186 5.59 -16.28 -9.79
C ARG A 186 5.66 -17.74 -9.38
N ASN A 187 6.58 -18.08 -8.48
CA ASN A 187 6.78 -19.45 -8.03
C ASN A 187 5.65 -19.90 -7.10
N ILE A 188 5.33 -21.18 -7.19
CA ILE A 188 4.36 -21.84 -6.31
C ILE A 188 5.01 -22.02 -4.94
N HIS A 189 4.33 -21.61 -3.88
CA HIS A 189 4.74 -21.84 -2.50
C HIS A 189 3.91 -22.95 -1.85
N ASN A 190 4.49 -23.63 -0.85
CA ASN A 190 3.81 -24.73 -0.16
C ASN A 190 2.48 -24.31 0.51
N SER A 191 2.36 -23.03 0.92
CA SER A 191 1.13 -22.50 1.50
C SER A 191 -0.05 -22.40 0.50
N TYR A 192 0.20 -22.57 -0.81
CA TYR A 192 -0.85 -22.53 -1.83
C TYR A 192 -1.77 -23.75 -1.77
N PHE A 193 -1.23 -24.91 -1.38
CA PHE A 193 -2.02 -26.15 -1.35
C PHE A 193 -3.22 -26.04 -0.42
N GLY A 194 -4.41 -26.28 -0.97
CA GLY A 194 -5.68 -26.16 -0.28
C GLY A 194 -6.29 -24.76 -0.24
N ASN A 195 -5.63 -23.74 -0.81
CA ASN A 195 -6.09 -22.36 -0.85
C ASN A 195 -6.08 -21.78 -2.28
N ILE A 196 -5.02 -22.02 -3.02
CA ILE A 196 -4.83 -21.56 -4.40
C ILE A 196 -4.55 -22.79 -5.26
N ASP A 197 -5.24 -22.91 -6.39
CA ASP A 197 -5.00 -24.00 -7.33
C ASP A 197 -3.67 -23.78 -8.07
N PRO A 198 -2.68 -24.66 -7.88
CA PRO A 198 -1.40 -24.53 -8.56
C PRO A 198 -1.44 -24.94 -10.04
N LEU A 199 -2.50 -25.61 -10.48
CA LEU A 199 -2.65 -26.14 -11.85
C LEU A 199 -3.44 -25.18 -12.74
N GLU A 200 -4.43 -24.46 -12.19
CA GLU A 200 -5.23 -23.51 -12.94
C GLU A 200 -4.48 -22.18 -13.08
N SER A 201 -3.52 -22.14 -14.00
CA SER A 201 -2.76 -20.93 -14.33
C SER A 201 -2.72 -20.75 -15.85
N PRO A 202 -2.86 -19.52 -16.38
CA PRO A 202 -2.75 -19.28 -17.80
C PRO A 202 -1.33 -19.52 -18.31
N GLU A 203 -1.21 -19.86 -19.57
CA GLU A 203 0.09 -19.92 -20.26
C GLU A 203 0.60 -18.51 -20.63
N GLY A 204 1.89 -18.41 -20.88
CA GLY A 204 2.54 -17.19 -21.39
C GLY A 204 2.85 -16.15 -20.32
N PRO A 205 2.80 -14.84 -20.65
CA PRO A 205 3.27 -13.76 -19.76
C PRO A 205 2.55 -13.68 -18.42
N ASN A 206 1.33 -14.20 -18.34
CA ASN A 206 0.49 -14.16 -17.16
C ASN A 206 0.66 -15.37 -16.22
N ILE A 207 1.58 -16.28 -16.52
CA ILE A 207 1.87 -17.45 -15.68
C ILE A 207 2.28 -17.00 -14.26
N GLY A 208 1.70 -17.61 -13.24
CA GLY A 208 1.94 -17.27 -11.84
C GLY A 208 1.39 -15.90 -11.39
N ILE A 209 0.75 -15.14 -12.31
CA ILE A 209 0.14 -13.83 -12.02
C ILE A 209 -1.36 -13.97 -11.84
N GLN A 210 -2.01 -14.66 -12.77
CA GLN A 210 -3.41 -15.06 -12.61
C GLN A 210 -3.45 -16.40 -11.91
N GLN A 211 -4.14 -16.44 -10.80
CA GLN A 211 -4.28 -17.61 -9.95
C GLN A 211 -5.77 -17.81 -9.62
N HIS A 212 -6.13 -18.97 -9.18
CA HIS A 212 -7.50 -19.32 -8.83
C HIS A 212 -7.58 -19.87 -7.42
N LEU A 213 -8.64 -19.53 -6.71
CA LEU A 213 -8.95 -20.15 -5.42
C LEU A 213 -9.43 -21.58 -5.62
N THR A 214 -9.04 -22.50 -4.73
CA THR A 214 -9.50 -23.89 -4.72
C THR A 214 -10.95 -24.03 -4.27
#